data_9d035e5c136a0eb8d1ed220a8ef45192
#
_entry.id   9d035e5c136a0eb8d1ed220a8ef45192
#
_cell.length_a   1.000
_cell.length_b   1.000
_cell.length_c   1.000
_cell.angle_alpha   90.00
_cell.angle_beta   90.00
_cell.angle_gamma   90.00
#
_symmetry.space_group_name_H-M   'P 1'
#
loop_
_entity.id
_entity.type
_entity.pdbx_description
1 polymer ?
#
loop_
_entity_poly.entity_id
_entity_poly.type
_entity_poly.pdbx_seq_one_letter_code
_entity_poly.pdbx_strand_id
1 'polypeptide(L)'
;MAYLFRKRKVEKILFSEFDESEKDLEAREFFNRMLKIEGLAKTFYYAEVLFLIINTLFILFEGYKTYLEEVEFVKEYPSFTESPLSSTLIKFMIPIFLWAIVFFLIIFAMIMKKKENKRITEMLDNLEKAKFLKFAKEDFLKSDRILETGMVAMSDIKLGDRYLFSVYPAYIVPYTLIEGIKVEKFSRPRGKSIYYLDISLKRFFQDTKIYFAKKDVAEKVREFILERNKDLYEKENTKWDI
;
A
#
# COMPACT_ATOMS: atom_id res chain seq x y z
N MET A 1 -9.03 -1.80 -6.59
CA MET A 1 -10.29 -1.84 -5.79
C MET A 1 -10.05 -1.98 -4.29
N ALA A 2 -9.32 -2.98 -3.78
CA ALA A 2 -8.97 -3.12 -2.35
C ALA A 2 -8.34 -1.84 -1.74
N TYR A 3 -7.68 -1.05 -2.56
CA TYR A 3 -7.06 0.21 -2.25
C TYR A 3 -8.06 1.33 -1.91
N LEU A 4 -9.16 1.45 -2.67
CA LEU A 4 -10.21 2.45 -2.44
C LEU A 4 -10.97 2.21 -1.13
N PHE A 5 -11.19 0.92 -0.77
CA PHE A 5 -11.83 0.57 0.50
C PHE A 5 -10.92 0.79 1.70
N ARG A 6 -9.60 0.60 1.51
CA ARG A 6 -8.63 0.91 2.56
C ARG A 6 -8.51 2.43 2.77
N LYS A 7 -8.55 3.25 1.71
CA LYS A 7 -8.53 4.70 1.83
C LYS A 7 -9.65 5.20 2.76
N ARG A 8 -10.88 4.69 2.59
CA ARG A 8 -12.01 5.05 3.48
C ARG A 8 -11.80 4.63 4.94
N LYS A 9 -11.24 3.43 5.17
CA LYS A 9 -10.96 2.96 6.54
C LYS A 9 -9.80 3.72 7.17
N VAL A 10 -8.79 4.07 6.38
CA VAL A 10 -7.63 4.87 6.79
C VAL A 10 -8.03 6.32 7.04
N GLU A 11 -8.85 6.93 6.19
CA GLU A 11 -9.44 8.25 6.43
C GLU A 11 -10.23 8.24 7.75
N LYS A 12 -11.02 7.20 7.99
CA LYS A 12 -11.74 7.03 9.24
C LYS A 12 -10.82 6.88 10.46
N ILE A 13 -9.68 6.22 10.32
CA ILE A 13 -8.68 6.04 11.40
C ILE A 13 -7.84 7.30 11.61
N LEU A 14 -7.49 8.03 10.54
CA LEU A 14 -6.71 9.27 10.65
C LEU A 14 -7.55 10.49 11.07
N PHE A 15 -8.82 10.52 10.73
CA PHE A 15 -9.65 11.73 10.78
C PHE A 15 -10.92 11.61 11.61
N SER A 16 -11.39 10.39 11.94
CA SER A 16 -12.44 10.23 12.92
C SER A 16 -11.85 10.08 14.30
N GLU A 17 -12.57 10.60 15.25
CA GLU A 17 -12.37 10.42 16.67
C GLU A 17 -11.79 9.03 16.96
N PHE A 18 -10.50 9.00 17.32
CA PHE A 18 -9.91 7.81 17.91
C PHE A 18 -10.80 7.41 19.07
N ASP A 19 -11.21 6.17 19.10
CA ASP A 19 -11.84 5.61 20.30
C ASP A 19 -10.92 5.95 21.49
N GLU A 20 -11.45 6.54 22.54
CA GLU A 20 -10.64 6.98 23.69
C GLU A 20 -9.75 5.86 24.21
N SER A 21 -10.21 4.61 24.11
CA SER A 21 -9.44 3.42 24.43
C SER A 21 -8.13 3.26 23.63
N GLU A 22 -8.04 3.80 22.40
CA GLU A 22 -6.82 3.71 21.58
C GLU A 22 -5.77 4.75 22.01
N LYS A 23 -6.19 5.85 22.65
CA LYS A 23 -5.28 6.86 23.18
C LYS A 23 -4.42 6.33 24.32
N ASP A 24 -4.93 5.37 25.08
CA ASP A 24 -4.25 4.79 26.25
C ASP A 24 -3.26 3.67 25.88
N LEU A 25 -3.27 3.17 24.65
CA LEU A 25 -2.34 2.14 24.19
C LEU A 25 -0.88 2.59 24.31
N GLU A 26 0.02 1.66 24.53
CA GLU A 26 1.45 1.94 24.37
C GLU A 26 1.77 2.43 22.94
N ALA A 27 2.77 3.30 22.81
CA ALA A 27 3.07 3.95 21.53
C ALA A 27 3.32 2.93 20.39
N ARG A 28 3.96 1.79 20.70
CA ARG A 28 4.21 0.73 19.72
C ARG A 28 2.92 0.04 19.28
N GLU A 29 2.04 -0.29 20.21
CA GLU A 29 0.77 -0.93 19.91
C GLU A 29 -0.14 0.00 19.11
N PHE A 30 -0.19 1.28 19.50
CA PHE A 30 -0.90 2.33 18.78
C PHE A 30 -0.50 2.37 17.30
N PHE A 31 0.80 2.50 17.00
CA PHE A 31 1.26 2.54 15.62
C PHE A 31 1.14 1.20 14.89
N ASN A 32 1.27 0.07 15.58
CA ASN A 32 1.01 -1.24 14.99
C ASN A 32 -0.43 -1.35 14.49
N ARG A 33 -1.42 -0.94 15.28
CA ARG A 33 -2.83 -0.96 14.89
C ARG A 33 -3.12 0.02 13.75
N MET A 34 -2.52 1.20 13.79
CA MET A 34 -2.73 2.24 12.79
C MET A 34 -2.07 1.91 11.44
N LEU A 35 -0.83 1.45 11.43
CA LEU A 35 -0.01 1.35 10.22
C LEU A 35 -0.03 -0.02 9.58
N LYS A 36 -0.08 -1.11 10.37
CA LYS A 36 -0.04 -2.46 9.81
C LYS A 36 -1.28 -2.79 9.00
N ILE A 37 -1.04 -3.50 7.92
CA ILE A 37 -2.09 -4.01 7.07
C ILE A 37 -2.69 -5.25 7.74
N GLU A 38 -3.85 -5.14 8.36
CA GLU A 38 -4.51 -6.26 9.03
C GLU A 38 -5.15 -7.26 8.07
N GLY A 39 -5.50 -6.88 6.89
CA GLY A 39 -6.05 -7.78 5.86
C GLY A 39 -6.52 -7.02 4.63
N LEU A 40 -6.69 -7.73 3.53
CA LEU A 40 -7.70 -7.38 2.54
C LEU A 40 -9.02 -7.21 3.30
N ALA A 41 -9.83 -6.21 2.94
CA ALA A 41 -11.16 -6.09 3.56
C ALA A 41 -11.78 -7.49 3.59
N LYS A 42 -12.12 -8.00 4.77
CA LYS A 42 -12.55 -9.40 4.97
C LYS A 42 -13.55 -9.84 3.91
N THR A 43 -14.47 -8.93 3.58
CA THR A 43 -15.49 -9.14 2.54
C THR A 43 -14.91 -9.45 1.16
N PHE A 44 -13.84 -8.76 0.75
CA PHE A 44 -13.19 -9.00 -0.55
C PHE A 44 -12.44 -10.32 -0.57
N TYR A 45 -11.71 -10.61 0.49
CA TYR A 45 -11.01 -11.89 0.62
C TYR A 45 -11.98 -13.07 0.58
N TYR A 46 -13.10 -12.99 1.30
CA TYR A 46 -14.12 -14.04 1.25
C TYR A 46 -14.78 -14.15 -0.12
N ALA A 47 -15.05 -13.04 -0.80
CA ALA A 47 -15.60 -13.05 -2.15
C ALA A 47 -14.64 -13.69 -3.17
N GLU A 48 -13.33 -13.36 -3.10
CA GLU A 48 -12.30 -13.95 -3.97
C GLU A 48 -12.12 -15.45 -3.70
N VAL A 49 -12.07 -15.85 -2.43
CA VAL A 49 -11.98 -17.27 -2.05
C VAL A 49 -13.23 -18.04 -2.47
N LEU A 50 -14.42 -17.47 -2.26
CA LEU A 50 -15.69 -18.07 -2.69
C LEU A 50 -15.72 -18.22 -4.21
N PHE A 51 -15.31 -17.20 -4.96
CA PHE A 51 -15.19 -17.27 -6.42
C PHE A 51 -14.26 -18.42 -6.85
N LEU A 52 -13.07 -18.54 -6.22
CA LEU A 52 -12.16 -19.65 -6.53
C LEU A 52 -12.78 -21.02 -6.26
N ILE A 53 -13.49 -21.17 -5.13
CA ILE A 53 -14.16 -22.44 -4.79
C ILE A 53 -15.22 -22.78 -5.82
N ILE A 54 -16.13 -21.82 -6.10
CA ILE A 54 -17.23 -22.04 -7.07
C ILE A 54 -16.66 -22.35 -8.46
N ASN A 55 -15.68 -21.60 -8.93
CA ASN A 55 -15.09 -21.81 -10.25
C ASN A 55 -14.30 -23.14 -10.31
N THR A 56 -13.66 -23.55 -9.23
CA THR A 56 -13.01 -24.86 -9.13
C THR A 56 -14.05 -25.99 -9.26
N LEU A 57 -15.14 -25.91 -8.51
CA LEU A 57 -16.22 -26.91 -8.58
C LEU A 57 -16.83 -26.95 -9.98
N PHE A 58 -17.07 -25.80 -10.59
CA PHE A 58 -17.57 -25.70 -11.96
C PHE A 58 -16.60 -26.37 -12.96
N ILE A 59 -15.32 -26.04 -12.92
CA ILE A 59 -14.31 -26.65 -13.82
C ILE A 59 -14.24 -28.16 -13.63
N LEU A 60 -14.27 -28.65 -12.39
CA LEU A 60 -14.20 -30.07 -12.10
C LEU A 60 -15.47 -30.80 -12.57
N PHE A 61 -16.64 -30.28 -12.28
CA PHE A 61 -17.91 -30.96 -12.59
C PHE A 61 -18.23 -30.91 -14.09
N GLU A 62 -18.30 -29.71 -14.66
CA GLU A 62 -18.60 -29.55 -16.08
C GLU A 62 -17.44 -30.01 -16.98
N GLY A 63 -16.20 -29.82 -16.56
CA GLY A 63 -15.04 -30.31 -17.27
C GLY A 63 -14.99 -31.82 -17.34
N TYR A 64 -15.33 -32.53 -16.23
CA TYR A 64 -15.43 -33.98 -16.24
C TYR A 64 -16.55 -34.49 -17.14
N LYS A 65 -17.72 -33.85 -17.09
CA LYS A 65 -18.86 -34.18 -17.97
C LYS A 65 -18.48 -34.01 -19.45
N THR A 66 -17.90 -32.86 -19.79
CA THR A 66 -17.43 -32.57 -21.16
C THR A 66 -16.37 -33.56 -21.61
N TYR A 67 -15.45 -33.95 -20.69
CA TYR A 67 -14.45 -34.96 -21.01
C TYR A 67 -15.07 -36.30 -21.38
N LEU A 68 -16.11 -36.75 -20.66
CA LEU A 68 -16.83 -38.02 -21.00
C LEU A 68 -17.51 -37.92 -22.37
N GLU A 69 -18.16 -36.76 -22.67
CA GLU A 69 -18.79 -36.51 -23.98
C GLU A 69 -17.73 -36.57 -25.11
N GLU A 70 -16.54 -36.00 -24.90
CA GLU A 70 -15.44 -36.06 -25.88
C GLU A 70 -14.89 -37.50 -26.06
N VAL A 71 -14.82 -38.28 -24.99
CA VAL A 71 -14.42 -39.69 -25.06
C VAL A 71 -15.41 -40.51 -25.87
N GLU A 72 -16.73 -40.28 -25.72
CA GLU A 72 -17.77 -40.95 -26.52
C GLU A 72 -17.69 -40.53 -27.97
N PHE A 73 -17.52 -39.22 -28.23
CA PHE A 73 -17.37 -38.66 -29.56
C PHE A 73 -16.20 -39.30 -30.34
N VAL A 74 -15.01 -39.42 -29.71
CA VAL A 74 -13.84 -40.01 -30.35
C VAL A 74 -14.04 -41.52 -30.62
N LYS A 75 -14.84 -42.24 -29.77
CA LYS A 75 -15.20 -43.63 -30.04
C LYS A 75 -16.12 -43.81 -31.24
N GLU A 76 -17.06 -42.87 -31.41
CA GLU A 76 -18.02 -42.87 -32.52
C GLU A 76 -17.33 -42.43 -33.85
N TYR A 77 -16.36 -41.54 -33.76
CA TYR A 77 -15.63 -40.98 -34.92
C TYR A 77 -14.12 -41.26 -34.81
N PRO A 78 -13.61 -42.50 -35.06
CA PRO A 78 -12.21 -42.88 -34.86
C PRO A 78 -11.22 -42.14 -35.75
N SER A 79 -11.69 -41.48 -36.81
CA SER A 79 -10.85 -40.62 -37.68
C SER A 79 -10.47 -39.31 -37.05
N PHE A 80 -11.05 -38.94 -35.93
CA PHE A 80 -10.75 -37.70 -35.21
C PHE A 80 -9.46 -37.87 -34.41
N THR A 81 -8.45 -37.06 -34.72
CA THR A 81 -7.09 -37.23 -34.16
C THR A 81 -6.86 -36.44 -32.87
N GLU A 82 -7.80 -35.64 -32.45
CA GLU A 82 -7.64 -34.83 -31.21
C GLU A 82 -7.89 -35.68 -29.96
N SER A 83 -7.05 -35.45 -28.96
CA SER A 83 -7.22 -36.09 -27.65
C SER A 83 -8.46 -35.49 -26.92
N PRO A 84 -9.35 -36.32 -26.35
CA PRO A 84 -10.50 -35.82 -25.56
C PRO A 84 -10.09 -34.85 -24.46
N LEU A 85 -8.94 -35.04 -23.84
CA LEU A 85 -8.40 -34.15 -22.83
C LEU A 85 -8.04 -32.77 -23.42
N SER A 86 -7.40 -32.74 -24.59
CA SER A 86 -7.03 -31.51 -25.27
C SER A 86 -8.24 -30.68 -25.63
N SER A 87 -9.27 -31.32 -26.23
CA SER A 87 -10.54 -30.68 -26.61
C SER A 87 -11.24 -30.10 -25.37
N THR A 88 -11.32 -30.86 -24.28
CA THR A 88 -11.88 -30.38 -23.02
C THR A 88 -11.13 -29.19 -22.45
N LEU A 89 -9.78 -29.23 -22.39
CA LEU A 89 -8.98 -28.13 -21.89
C LEU A 89 -9.16 -26.85 -22.71
N ILE A 90 -9.29 -26.93 -24.03
CA ILE A 90 -9.55 -25.79 -24.90
C ILE A 90 -10.89 -25.15 -24.56
N LYS A 91 -11.95 -25.96 -24.36
CA LYS A 91 -13.29 -25.47 -23.98
C LYS A 91 -13.29 -24.75 -22.63
N PHE A 92 -12.46 -25.19 -21.67
CA PHE A 92 -12.33 -24.62 -20.33
C PHE A 92 -11.18 -23.63 -20.18
N MET A 93 -10.51 -23.24 -21.26
CA MET A 93 -9.36 -22.34 -21.19
C MET A 93 -9.68 -21.00 -20.52
N ILE A 94 -10.84 -20.40 -20.81
CA ILE A 94 -11.24 -19.13 -20.22
C ILE A 94 -11.51 -19.25 -18.70
N PRO A 95 -12.35 -20.18 -18.22
CA PRO A 95 -12.53 -20.39 -16.79
C PRO A 95 -11.22 -20.69 -16.03
N ILE A 96 -10.34 -21.52 -16.59
CA ILE A 96 -9.03 -21.84 -16.00
C ILE A 96 -8.14 -20.58 -15.94
N PHE A 97 -8.11 -19.80 -17.01
CA PHE A 97 -7.31 -18.57 -17.06
C PHE A 97 -7.79 -17.53 -16.03
N LEU A 98 -9.11 -17.33 -15.92
CA LEU A 98 -9.67 -16.44 -14.90
C LEU A 98 -9.36 -16.92 -13.48
N TRP A 99 -9.48 -18.23 -13.23
CA TRP A 99 -9.10 -18.83 -11.97
C TRP A 99 -7.63 -18.55 -11.62
N ALA A 100 -6.73 -18.76 -12.59
CA ALA A 100 -5.32 -18.53 -12.42
C ALA A 100 -5.00 -17.05 -12.10
N ILE A 101 -5.62 -16.11 -12.80
CA ILE A 101 -5.47 -14.67 -12.54
C ILE A 101 -5.85 -14.34 -11.10
N VAL A 102 -7.04 -14.74 -10.66
CA VAL A 102 -7.52 -14.44 -9.30
C VAL A 102 -6.61 -15.07 -8.25
N PHE A 103 -6.20 -16.32 -8.45
CA PHE A 103 -5.28 -17.03 -7.56
C PHE A 103 -3.93 -16.30 -7.42
N PHE A 104 -3.32 -15.89 -8.54
CA PHE A 104 -2.06 -15.15 -8.51
C PHE A 104 -2.21 -13.75 -7.89
N LEU A 105 -3.33 -13.07 -8.09
CA LEU A 105 -3.61 -11.78 -7.46
C LEU A 105 -3.69 -11.90 -5.94
N ILE A 106 -4.30 -12.95 -5.41
CA ILE A 106 -4.36 -13.20 -3.97
C ILE A 106 -2.96 -13.45 -3.41
N ILE A 107 -2.16 -14.33 -4.04
CA ILE A 107 -0.78 -14.61 -3.62
C ILE A 107 0.05 -13.32 -3.64
N PHE A 108 -0.02 -12.55 -4.72
CA PHE A 108 0.70 -11.29 -4.83
C PHE A 108 0.33 -10.31 -3.73
N ALA A 109 -0.97 -10.16 -3.45
CA ALA A 109 -1.45 -9.30 -2.36
C ALA A 109 -0.93 -9.74 -0.98
N MET A 110 -0.87 -11.06 -0.73
CA MET A 110 -0.31 -11.62 0.51
C MET A 110 1.19 -11.33 0.65
N ILE A 111 1.96 -11.50 -0.43
CA ILE A 111 3.40 -11.20 -0.45
C ILE A 111 3.65 -9.72 -0.17
N MET A 112 2.92 -8.84 -0.87
CA MET A 112 3.03 -7.39 -0.70
C MET A 112 2.67 -6.95 0.72
N LYS A 113 1.61 -7.51 1.29
CA LYS A 113 1.24 -7.29 2.70
C LYS A 113 2.36 -7.69 3.65
N LYS A 114 2.92 -8.90 3.49
CA LYS A 114 4.00 -9.40 4.35
C LYS A 114 5.24 -8.48 4.26
N LYS A 115 5.62 -8.08 3.06
CA LYS A 115 6.75 -7.17 2.82
C LYS A 115 6.54 -5.82 3.48
N GLU A 116 5.36 -5.21 3.30
CA GLU A 116 5.04 -3.91 3.88
C GLU A 116 4.97 -3.97 5.41
N ASN A 117 4.33 -4.98 5.98
CA ASN A 117 4.27 -5.15 7.43
C ASN A 117 5.66 -5.38 8.06
N LYS A 118 6.57 -6.06 7.34
CA LYS A 118 7.97 -6.21 7.78
C LYS A 118 8.67 -4.85 7.80
N ARG A 119 8.53 -4.05 6.74
CA ARG A 119 9.10 -2.69 6.65
C ARG A 119 8.58 -1.78 7.77
N ILE A 120 7.26 -1.85 8.05
CA ILE A 120 6.64 -1.09 9.16
C ILE A 120 7.25 -1.53 10.51
N THR A 121 7.41 -2.82 10.73
CA THR A 121 8.00 -3.33 11.97
C THR A 121 9.43 -2.83 12.14
N GLU A 122 10.26 -2.90 11.10
CA GLU A 122 11.64 -2.41 11.12
C GLU A 122 11.69 -0.89 11.39
N MET A 123 10.80 -0.11 10.79
CA MET A 123 10.68 1.33 11.05
C MET A 123 10.33 1.61 12.53
N LEU A 124 9.34 0.90 13.07
CA LEU A 124 8.95 1.06 14.48
C LEU A 124 10.07 0.64 15.44
N ASP A 125 10.79 -0.45 15.15
CA ASP A 125 11.94 -0.91 15.94
C ASP A 125 13.05 0.15 15.97
N ASN A 126 13.34 0.79 14.84
CA ASN A 126 14.34 1.84 14.75
C ASN A 126 13.94 3.10 15.54
N LEU A 127 12.66 3.50 15.45
CA LEU A 127 12.12 4.64 16.20
C LEU A 127 12.10 4.36 17.71
N GLU A 128 11.81 3.13 18.12
CA GLU A 128 11.79 2.72 19.52
C GLU A 128 13.19 2.71 20.11
N LYS A 129 14.18 2.12 19.41
CA LYS A 129 15.61 2.15 19.81
C LYS A 129 16.13 3.58 19.94
N ALA A 130 15.70 4.48 19.07
CA ALA A 130 16.03 5.90 19.12
C ALA A 130 15.22 6.69 20.17
N LYS A 131 14.30 6.05 20.91
CA LYS A 131 13.37 6.67 21.87
C LYS A 131 12.42 7.73 21.28
N PHE A 132 12.19 7.69 19.99
CA PHE A 132 11.30 8.64 19.30
C PHE A 132 9.84 8.24 19.34
N LEU A 133 9.52 6.96 19.54
CA LEU A 133 8.17 6.42 19.32
C LEU A 133 7.10 7.02 20.25
N LYS A 134 7.45 7.25 21.51
CA LYS A 134 6.55 7.90 22.49
C LYS A 134 6.23 9.34 22.07
N PHE A 135 7.26 10.12 21.74
CA PHE A 135 7.09 11.49 21.27
C PHE A 135 6.33 11.58 19.93
N ALA A 136 6.51 10.59 19.05
CA ALA A 136 5.75 10.51 17.82
C ALA A 136 4.26 10.30 18.09
N LYS A 137 3.89 9.44 19.06
CA LYS A 137 2.48 9.26 19.46
C LYS A 137 1.89 10.56 20.02
N GLU A 138 2.60 11.23 20.93
CA GLU A 138 2.16 12.49 21.52
C GLU A 138 1.95 13.57 20.42
N ASP A 139 2.89 13.71 19.49
CA ASP A 139 2.82 14.65 18.40
C ASP A 139 1.68 14.31 17.41
N PHE A 140 1.49 13.02 17.13
CA PHE A 140 0.40 12.54 16.29
C PHE A 140 -0.98 12.90 16.88
N LEU A 141 -1.18 12.66 18.18
CA LEU A 141 -2.45 12.93 18.85
C LEU A 141 -2.74 14.45 19.00
N LYS A 142 -1.68 15.25 19.14
CA LYS A 142 -1.79 16.71 19.31
C LYS A 142 -2.03 17.46 18.01
N SER A 143 -1.55 16.93 16.88
CA SER A 143 -1.63 17.64 15.60
C SER A 143 -2.95 17.40 14.89
N ASP A 144 -3.55 18.48 14.34
CA ASP A 144 -4.76 18.45 13.49
C ASP A 144 -4.46 18.84 12.04
N ARG A 145 -3.17 19.02 11.70
CA ARG A 145 -2.76 19.48 10.35
C ARG A 145 -2.69 18.32 9.39
N ILE A 146 -3.70 18.22 8.55
CA ILE A 146 -3.82 17.17 7.53
C ILE A 146 -3.75 17.82 6.16
N LEU A 147 -2.93 17.24 5.28
CA LEU A 147 -2.78 17.68 3.90
C LEU A 147 -3.12 16.55 2.93
N GLU A 148 -4.03 16.84 2.01
CA GLU A 148 -4.40 15.91 0.95
C GLU A 148 -3.27 15.83 -0.08
N THR A 149 -2.75 14.61 -0.30
CA THR A 149 -1.76 14.36 -1.36
C THR A 149 -2.37 14.45 -2.76
N GLY A 150 -3.70 14.29 -2.87
CA GLY A 150 -4.43 14.24 -4.14
C GLY A 150 -4.13 12.99 -4.97
N MET A 151 -3.40 12.03 -4.44
CA MET A 151 -3.01 10.79 -5.11
C MET A 151 -3.95 9.65 -4.74
N VAL A 152 -4.51 8.97 -5.75
CA VAL A 152 -5.42 7.82 -5.54
C VAL A 152 -4.73 6.67 -4.80
N ALA A 153 -3.42 6.56 -4.96
CA ALA A 153 -2.62 5.46 -4.42
C ALA A 153 -1.92 5.78 -3.09
N MET A 154 -2.15 6.95 -2.51
CA MET A 154 -1.50 7.37 -1.27
C MET A 154 -2.53 7.92 -0.29
N SER A 155 -2.28 7.72 1.00
CA SER A 155 -3.04 8.42 2.04
C SER A 155 -2.65 9.89 2.07
N ASP A 156 -3.51 10.68 2.68
CA ASP A 156 -3.13 12.02 3.11
C ASP A 156 -2.02 11.94 4.14
N ILE A 157 -1.32 13.04 4.34
CA ILE A 157 -0.25 13.16 5.31
C ILE A 157 -0.72 14.00 6.49
N LYS A 158 -0.24 13.66 7.67
CA LYS A 158 -0.44 14.43 8.89
C LYS A 158 0.88 15.06 9.31
N LEU A 159 0.87 16.38 9.53
CA LEU A 159 2.05 17.15 9.91
C LEU A 159 1.97 17.51 11.38
N GLY A 160 2.79 16.86 12.18
CA GLY A 160 3.02 17.23 13.58
C GLY A 160 3.99 18.40 13.72
N ASP A 161 4.29 18.75 14.95
CA ASP A 161 5.30 19.78 15.23
C ASP A 161 6.73 19.23 15.08
N ARG A 162 6.92 17.90 15.23
CA ARG A 162 8.22 17.22 15.18
C ARG A 162 8.29 16.09 14.18
N TYR A 163 7.15 15.60 13.68
CA TYR A 163 7.07 14.41 12.83
C TYR A 163 6.10 14.62 11.67
N LEU A 164 6.42 13.97 10.56
CA LEU A 164 5.50 13.75 9.46
C LEU A 164 4.98 12.32 9.52
N PHE A 165 3.69 12.15 9.32
CA PHE A 165 3.01 10.86 9.34
C PHE A 165 2.31 10.59 8.01
N SER A 166 2.47 9.37 7.49
CA SER A 166 1.70 8.83 6.38
C SER A 166 1.30 7.40 6.72
N VAL A 167 0.07 7.02 6.40
CA VAL A 167 -0.42 5.66 6.67
C VAL A 167 -0.22 4.75 5.47
N TYR A 168 -0.25 5.33 4.27
CA TYR A 168 0.04 4.53 3.08
C TYR A 168 0.74 5.36 2.00
N PRO A 169 1.95 4.96 1.62
CA PRO A 169 2.81 4.02 2.37
C PRO A 169 3.06 4.53 3.79
N ALA A 170 3.25 3.58 4.73
CA ALA A 170 3.39 3.93 6.14
C ALA A 170 4.75 4.56 6.42
N TYR A 171 4.74 5.81 6.92
CA TYR A 171 5.93 6.53 7.34
C TYR A 171 5.69 7.31 8.63
N ILE A 172 6.69 7.31 9.48
CA ILE A 172 6.84 8.22 10.62
C ILE A 172 8.24 8.83 10.47
N VAL A 173 8.29 10.10 10.09
CA VAL A 173 9.55 10.80 9.77
C VAL A 173 9.80 11.89 10.80
N PRO A 174 10.75 11.71 11.73
CA PRO A 174 11.18 12.79 12.62
C PRO A 174 11.93 13.86 11.83
N TYR A 175 11.54 15.12 11.97
CA TYR A 175 12.20 16.21 11.24
C TYR A 175 13.69 16.34 11.55
N THR A 176 14.11 16.04 12.77
CA THR A 176 15.53 16.08 13.21
C THR A 176 16.42 15.03 12.55
N LEU A 177 15.82 14.02 11.91
CA LEU A 177 16.56 12.98 11.20
C LEU A 177 16.68 13.25 9.69
N ILE A 178 16.07 14.31 9.18
CA ILE A 178 16.15 14.66 7.77
C ILE A 178 17.50 15.34 7.49
N GLU A 179 18.24 14.78 6.53
CA GLU A 179 19.52 15.32 6.04
C GLU A 179 19.37 16.10 4.73
N GLY A 180 18.33 15.80 3.97
CA GLY A 180 18.02 16.46 2.72
C GLY A 180 16.56 16.28 2.34
N ILE A 181 16.00 17.30 1.69
CA ILE A 181 14.61 17.30 1.24
C ILE A 181 14.51 18.02 -0.11
N LYS A 182 13.97 17.35 -1.12
CA LYS A 182 13.84 17.91 -2.47
C LYS A 182 12.45 17.63 -3.02
N VAL A 183 11.90 18.59 -3.76
CA VAL A 183 10.71 18.38 -4.58
C VAL A 183 11.15 18.05 -6.00
N GLU A 184 10.81 16.88 -6.47
CA GLU A 184 11.11 16.41 -7.81
C GLU A 184 9.84 16.14 -8.61
N LYS A 185 9.99 16.16 -9.94
CA LYS A 185 8.90 15.95 -10.88
C LYS A 185 9.08 14.61 -11.58
N PHE A 186 8.05 13.78 -11.55
CA PHE A 186 7.95 12.58 -12.38
C PHE A 186 6.98 12.83 -13.53
N SER A 187 7.52 12.97 -14.75
CA SER A 187 6.73 13.18 -15.95
C SER A 187 6.36 11.86 -16.60
N ARG A 188 5.07 11.62 -16.81
CA ARG A 188 4.59 10.45 -17.57
C ARG A 188 4.41 10.84 -19.05
N PRO A 189 4.78 9.98 -20.01
CA PRO A 189 4.72 10.29 -21.45
C PRO A 189 3.34 10.69 -21.99
N ARG A 190 2.26 10.30 -21.30
CA ARG A 190 0.86 10.57 -21.71
C ARG A 190 -0.05 10.92 -20.53
N GLY A 191 0.46 11.44 -19.41
CA GLY A 191 -0.31 11.68 -18.20
C GLY A 191 0.03 13.00 -17.52
N LYS A 192 -0.77 13.35 -16.50
CA LYS A 192 -0.46 14.48 -15.62
C LYS A 192 0.85 14.21 -14.89
N SER A 193 1.70 15.23 -14.79
CA SER A 193 2.92 15.18 -13.99
C SER A 193 2.58 14.89 -12.53
N ILE A 194 3.38 14.06 -11.89
CA ILE A 194 3.32 13.76 -10.47
C ILE A 194 4.55 14.39 -9.84
N TYR A 195 4.39 14.93 -8.66
CA TYR A 195 5.48 15.51 -7.88
C TYR A 195 5.76 14.61 -6.68
N TYR A 196 7.00 14.52 -6.25
CA TYR A 196 7.33 13.80 -5.03
C TYR A 196 8.34 14.56 -4.20
N LEU A 197 8.19 14.40 -2.91
CA LEU A 197 9.11 14.85 -1.91
C LEU A 197 10.09 13.71 -1.66
N ASP A 198 11.35 13.90 -2.05
CA ASP A 198 12.44 12.98 -1.76
C ASP A 198 13.10 13.40 -0.46
N ILE A 199 12.98 12.56 0.56
CA ILE A 199 13.46 12.82 1.92
C ILE A 199 14.58 11.84 2.22
N SER A 200 15.80 12.37 2.35
CA SER A 200 16.97 11.59 2.79
C SER A 200 17.08 11.66 4.30
N LEU A 201 17.24 10.50 4.94
CA LEU A 201 17.29 10.37 6.38
C LEU A 201 18.67 9.97 6.87
N LYS A 202 19.01 10.34 8.11
CA LYS A 202 20.24 9.93 8.80
C LYS A 202 20.35 8.41 8.87
N ARG A 203 21.61 7.92 8.99
CA ARG A 203 21.95 6.48 9.05
C ARG A 203 20.96 5.67 9.89
N PHE A 204 20.64 4.47 9.43
CA PHE A 204 19.67 3.49 9.98
C PHE A 204 18.18 3.74 9.64
N PHE A 205 17.84 4.87 9.03
CA PHE A 205 16.49 5.12 8.56
C PHE A 205 16.45 5.06 7.04
N GLN A 206 15.37 4.54 6.50
CA GLN A 206 15.20 4.37 5.07
C GLN A 206 14.71 5.67 4.44
N ASP A 207 15.37 6.12 3.37
CA ASP A 207 14.92 7.25 2.56
C ASP A 207 13.48 7.08 2.12
N THR A 208 12.76 8.18 2.08
CA THR A 208 11.31 8.17 1.93
C THR A 208 10.88 9.05 0.76
N LYS A 209 9.97 8.53 -0.07
CA LYS A 209 9.35 9.29 -1.17
C LYS A 209 7.85 9.43 -0.95
N ILE A 210 7.38 10.68 -0.91
CA ILE A 210 5.96 10.99 -0.76
C ILE A 210 5.48 11.69 -2.03
N TYR A 211 4.46 11.14 -2.68
CA TYR A 211 3.97 11.60 -3.96
C TYR A 211 2.75 12.51 -3.81
N PHE A 212 2.69 13.54 -4.65
CA PHE A 212 1.66 14.57 -4.68
C PHE A 212 1.13 14.77 -6.10
N ALA A 213 -0.16 15.05 -6.21
CA ALA A 213 -0.76 15.40 -7.49
C ALA A 213 -0.40 16.81 -7.95
N LYS A 214 -0.03 17.72 -7.00
CA LYS A 214 0.28 19.11 -7.28
C LYS A 214 1.63 19.53 -6.68
N LYS A 215 2.36 20.37 -7.42
CA LYS A 215 3.66 20.89 -7.00
C LYS A 215 3.56 21.78 -5.76
N ASP A 216 2.60 22.67 -5.76
CA ASP A 216 2.39 23.63 -4.67
C ASP A 216 2.13 22.96 -3.32
N VAL A 217 1.47 21.80 -3.31
CA VAL A 217 1.27 21.02 -2.08
C VAL A 217 2.58 20.41 -1.59
N ALA A 218 3.38 19.85 -2.51
CA ALA A 218 4.69 19.29 -2.16
C ALA A 218 5.65 20.38 -1.62
N GLU A 219 5.66 21.56 -2.24
CA GLU A 219 6.48 22.69 -1.79
C GLU A 219 6.06 23.20 -0.41
N LYS A 220 4.75 23.34 -0.15
CA LYS A 220 4.24 23.71 1.17
C LYS A 220 4.67 22.74 2.27
N VAL A 221 4.64 21.44 1.97
CA VAL A 221 5.12 20.43 2.92
C VAL A 221 6.63 20.55 3.15
N ARG A 222 7.39 20.78 2.08
CA ARG A 222 8.83 21.02 2.17
C ARG A 222 9.14 22.24 3.05
N GLU A 223 8.53 23.38 2.77
CA GLU A 223 8.70 24.61 3.55
C GLU A 223 8.34 24.39 5.03
N PHE A 224 7.22 23.75 5.30
CA PHE A 224 6.79 23.43 6.66
C PHE A 224 7.82 22.58 7.42
N ILE A 225 8.45 21.61 6.75
CA ILE A 225 9.50 20.76 7.35
C ILE A 225 10.76 21.57 7.57
N LEU A 226 11.18 22.42 6.61
CA LEU A 226 12.37 23.24 6.72
C LEU A 226 12.28 24.25 7.88
N GLU A 227 11.14 24.89 8.06
CA GLU A 227 10.90 25.80 9.20
C GLU A 227 11.11 25.14 10.57
N ARG A 228 10.91 23.80 10.64
CA ARG A 228 11.01 23.01 11.87
C ARG A 228 12.34 22.29 12.04
N ASN A 229 13.13 22.24 10.98
CA ASN A 229 14.49 21.69 10.99
C ASN A 229 15.48 22.81 10.68
N LYS A 230 15.89 23.55 11.71
CA LYS A 230 16.78 24.70 11.58
C LYS A 230 18.13 24.35 10.94
N ASP A 231 18.71 23.19 11.29
CA ASP A 231 19.99 22.73 10.74
C ASP A 231 19.90 22.50 9.21
N LEU A 232 18.76 22.02 8.74
CA LEU A 232 18.50 21.79 7.32
C LEU A 232 18.22 23.11 6.60
N TYR A 233 17.49 24.02 7.24
CA TYR A 233 17.20 25.34 6.71
C TYR A 233 18.47 26.17 6.49
N GLU A 234 19.38 26.21 7.46
CA GLU A 234 20.67 26.89 7.34
C GLU A 234 21.53 26.29 6.23
N LYS A 235 21.59 24.96 6.13
CA LYS A 235 22.34 24.24 5.09
C LYS A 235 21.81 24.48 3.68
N GLU A 236 20.53 24.67 3.49
CA GLU A 236 19.95 24.98 2.18
C GLU A 236 20.20 26.46 1.79
N ASN A 237 20.09 27.38 2.73
CA ASN A 237 20.31 28.81 2.46
C ASN A 237 21.78 29.11 2.15
N THR A 238 22.72 28.46 2.81
CA THR A 238 24.19 28.63 2.53
C THR A 238 24.59 28.13 1.13
N LYS A 239 23.77 27.32 0.45
CA LYS A 239 24.05 26.89 -0.93
C LYS A 239 23.74 27.93 -1.99
N TRP A 240 23.00 28.99 -1.66
CA TRP A 240 22.61 30.05 -2.60
C TRP A 240 23.48 31.29 -2.51
N ASP A 241 24.40 31.34 -1.54
CA ASP A 241 25.32 32.46 -1.32
C ASP A 241 26.70 32.23 -1.98
N ILE A 242 26.82 31.25 -2.89
CA ILE A 242 28.01 30.96 -3.72
C ILE A 242 27.56 31.03 -5.18
#